data_3efd3517d577716e087b89135d92fb76
#
_entry.id   3efd3517d577716e087b89135d92fb76
#
_cell.length_a   1.000
_cell.length_b   1.000
_cell.length_c   1.000
_cell.angle_alpha   90.00
_cell.angle_beta   90.00
_cell.angle_gamma   90.00
#
_symmetry.space_group_name_H-M   'P 1'
#
loop_
_entity.id
_entity.type
_entity.pdbx_description
1 polymer ?
#
loop_
_entity_poly.entity_id
_entity_poly.type
_entity_poly.pdbx_seq_one_letter_code
_entity_poly.pdbx_strand_id
1 'polypeptide(L)'
;MILALYVCIIGANVLLIVVICVNRSLHEPMYLFLCSLFVNELYGSTGLFPFLLLQILSDIHTVSAPLCFLQVFSVYSYVCVEFLTLAVMSYDRYLAICHPLQYNTYMTSNKASFLVAVSWLFPFLAIVVLISLSASLQLCGNIINKVYCGNYSIVKLACSDTRVNNIYGLFYTVISIIIPLLLILYTYMRILRVCFSGSKQTRQKAVSTCTPHLASLLNFSFGGFFQILQSRFDMSSVPNMLTVCSLTVLQPMFNSR
;
A
#
# COMPACT_ATOMS: atom_id res chain seq x y z
N MET A 1 -1.70 12.59 20.97
CA MET A 1 -1.41 12.88 19.56
C MET A 1 -1.71 11.67 18.65
N ILE A 2 -1.09 10.51 18.85
CA ILE A 2 -1.29 9.31 17.99
C ILE A 2 -2.75 8.84 17.94
N LEU A 3 -3.45 8.76 19.09
CA LEU A 3 -4.86 8.39 19.15
C LEU A 3 -5.77 9.36 18.39
N ALA A 4 -5.55 10.66 18.53
CA ALA A 4 -6.33 11.68 17.81
C ALA A 4 -6.14 11.54 16.30
N LEU A 5 -4.91 11.30 15.86
CA LEU A 5 -4.58 11.06 14.47
C LEU A 5 -5.28 9.81 13.92
N TYR A 6 -5.24 8.70 14.65
CA TYR A 6 -5.93 7.46 14.30
C TYR A 6 -7.44 7.67 14.14
N VAL A 7 -8.09 8.35 15.09
CA VAL A 7 -9.52 8.69 15.02
C VAL A 7 -9.83 9.57 13.79
N CYS A 8 -8.98 10.56 13.48
CA CYS A 8 -9.14 11.40 12.30
C CYS A 8 -9.04 10.58 11.00
N ILE A 9 -8.07 9.65 10.90
CA ILE A 9 -7.91 8.79 9.73
C ILE A 9 -9.16 7.91 9.54
N ILE A 10 -9.64 7.26 10.59
CA ILE A 10 -10.87 6.45 10.52
C ILE A 10 -12.05 7.31 10.10
N GLY A 11 -12.27 8.44 10.76
CA GLY A 11 -13.40 9.33 10.46
C GLY A 11 -13.41 9.82 9.02
N ALA A 12 -12.26 10.26 8.50
CA ALA A 12 -12.12 10.74 7.14
C ALA A 12 -12.39 9.63 6.10
N ASN A 13 -11.80 8.45 6.25
CA ASN A 13 -11.97 7.35 5.31
C ASN A 13 -13.41 6.80 5.33
N VAL A 14 -14.00 6.63 6.52
CA VAL A 14 -15.41 6.19 6.64
C VAL A 14 -16.34 7.20 5.97
N LEU A 15 -16.15 8.50 6.22
CA LEU A 15 -16.96 9.54 5.59
C LEU A 15 -16.89 9.47 4.06
N LEU A 16 -15.68 9.33 3.49
CA LEU A 16 -15.48 9.23 2.05
C LEU A 16 -16.14 7.98 1.45
N ILE A 17 -16.02 6.83 2.12
CA ILE A 17 -16.69 5.58 1.71
C ILE A 17 -18.21 5.79 1.70
N VAL A 18 -18.78 6.38 2.76
CA VAL A 18 -20.22 6.64 2.85
C VAL A 18 -20.68 7.58 1.73
N VAL A 19 -19.94 8.66 1.46
CA VAL A 19 -20.26 9.60 0.37
C VAL A 19 -20.27 8.88 -0.98
N ILE A 20 -19.31 8.02 -1.27
CA ILE A 20 -19.27 7.24 -2.52
C ILE A 20 -20.44 6.26 -2.59
N CYS A 21 -20.75 5.54 -1.51
CA CYS A 21 -21.82 4.56 -1.49
C CYS A 21 -23.21 5.18 -1.66
N VAL A 22 -23.46 6.34 -1.06
CA VAL A 22 -24.77 7.02 -1.10
C VAL A 22 -25.03 7.70 -2.44
N ASN A 23 -24.00 8.27 -3.07
CA ASN A 23 -24.14 9.03 -4.30
C ASN A 23 -24.03 8.14 -5.55
N ARG A 24 -25.16 7.80 -6.16
CA ARG A 24 -25.20 6.97 -7.38
C ARG A 24 -24.43 7.55 -8.57
N SER A 25 -24.23 8.87 -8.63
CA SER A 25 -23.40 9.52 -9.65
C SER A 25 -21.90 9.16 -9.53
N LEU A 26 -21.47 8.62 -8.38
CA LEU A 26 -20.11 8.20 -8.11
C LEU A 26 -19.89 6.69 -8.30
N HIS A 27 -20.81 5.97 -8.97
CA HIS A 27 -20.70 4.53 -9.20
C HIS A 27 -19.96 4.18 -10.50
N GLU A 28 -18.95 4.96 -10.87
CA GLU A 28 -18.02 4.64 -11.95
C GLU A 28 -16.84 3.78 -11.46
N PRO A 29 -16.16 3.02 -12.34
CA PRO A 29 -15.01 2.17 -11.97
C PRO A 29 -13.94 2.86 -11.11
N MET A 30 -13.65 4.11 -11.40
CA MET A 30 -12.68 4.91 -10.63
C MET A 30 -13.03 5.03 -9.15
N TYR A 31 -14.31 5.28 -8.83
CA TYR A 31 -14.74 5.41 -7.44
C TYR A 31 -14.77 4.09 -6.69
N LEU A 32 -14.93 2.96 -7.40
CA LEU A 32 -14.78 1.63 -6.83
C LEU A 32 -13.32 1.40 -6.38
N PHE A 33 -12.35 1.81 -7.19
CA PHE A 33 -10.93 1.73 -6.83
C PHE A 33 -10.59 2.66 -5.66
N LEU A 34 -11.13 3.88 -5.65
CA LEU A 34 -10.97 4.81 -4.52
C LEU A 34 -11.57 4.23 -3.23
N CYS A 35 -12.76 3.63 -3.30
CA CYS A 35 -13.38 2.97 -2.16
C CYS A 35 -12.49 1.82 -1.64
N SER A 36 -11.94 1.00 -2.54
CA SER A 36 -10.96 -0.04 -2.18
C SER A 36 -9.72 0.54 -1.48
N LEU A 37 -9.24 1.70 -1.93
CA LEU A 37 -8.10 2.39 -1.33
C LEU A 37 -8.43 2.86 0.10
N PHE A 38 -9.60 3.50 0.31
CA PHE A 38 -10.03 3.94 1.64
C PHE A 38 -10.26 2.77 2.61
N VAL A 39 -10.76 1.63 2.12
CA VAL A 39 -10.86 0.40 2.91
C VAL A 39 -9.48 -0.12 3.28
N ASN A 40 -8.51 -0.06 2.36
CA ASN A 40 -7.12 -0.44 2.63
C ASN A 40 -6.47 0.47 3.68
N GLU A 41 -6.74 1.77 3.65
CA GLU A 41 -6.27 2.72 4.67
C GLU A 41 -6.85 2.42 6.07
N LEU A 42 -8.13 2.05 6.16
CA LEU A 42 -8.75 1.60 7.41
C LEU A 42 -8.09 0.31 7.92
N TYR A 43 -7.86 -0.65 7.01
CA TYR A 43 -7.22 -1.91 7.32
C TYR A 43 -5.78 -1.71 7.82
N GLY A 44 -4.95 -0.96 7.10
CA GLY A 44 -3.55 -0.70 7.46
C GLY A 44 -3.40 0.10 8.76
N SER A 45 -4.20 1.14 8.95
CA SER A 45 -4.19 1.93 10.17
C SER A 45 -4.66 1.11 11.39
N THR A 46 -5.69 0.28 11.25
CA THR A 46 -6.16 -0.60 12.32
C THR A 46 -5.15 -1.70 12.66
N GLY A 47 -4.43 -2.20 11.68
CA GLY A 47 -3.36 -3.19 11.89
C GLY A 47 -2.11 -2.64 12.57
N LEU A 48 -1.86 -1.32 12.50
CA LEU A 48 -0.62 -0.70 12.97
C LEU A 48 -0.82 0.13 14.25
N PHE A 49 -1.79 1.07 14.28
CA PHE A 49 -1.92 2.05 15.37
C PHE A 49 -2.22 1.46 16.75
N PRO A 50 -3.12 0.48 16.91
CA PRO A 50 -3.37 -0.13 18.22
C PRO A 50 -2.12 -0.81 18.79
N PHE A 51 -1.37 -1.49 17.93
CA PHE A 51 -0.12 -2.14 18.33
C PHE A 51 0.94 -1.10 18.75
N LEU A 52 1.11 -0.04 17.96
CA LEU A 52 2.04 1.05 18.28
C LEU A 52 1.66 1.74 19.60
N LEU A 53 0.37 1.94 19.83
CA LEU A 53 -0.14 2.55 21.06
C LEU A 53 0.17 1.68 22.28
N LEU A 54 -0.05 0.38 22.19
CA LEU A 54 0.28 -0.59 23.24
C LEU A 54 1.78 -0.60 23.54
N GLN A 55 2.63 -0.55 22.50
CA GLN A 55 4.09 -0.50 22.68
C GLN A 55 4.56 0.79 23.38
N ILE A 56 3.94 1.94 23.09
CA ILE A 56 4.29 3.22 23.72
C ILE A 56 3.83 3.29 25.18
N LEU A 57 2.70 2.66 25.50
CA LEU A 57 2.13 2.64 26.86
C LEU A 57 2.72 1.55 27.76
N SER A 58 3.47 0.62 27.20
CA SER A 58 4.06 -0.51 27.93
C SER A 58 5.51 -0.21 28.32
N ASP A 59 5.86 -0.45 29.59
CA ASP A 59 7.25 -0.37 30.07
C ASP A 59 8.12 -1.53 29.54
N ILE A 60 7.50 -2.64 29.17
CA ILE A 60 8.17 -3.84 28.66
C ILE A 60 7.78 -4.06 27.19
N HIS A 61 8.74 -3.91 26.30
CA HIS A 61 8.55 -4.03 24.85
C HIS A 61 8.70 -5.49 24.39
N THR A 62 7.79 -6.36 24.83
CA THR A 62 7.73 -7.76 24.39
C THR A 62 6.53 -8.01 23.50
N VAL A 63 6.70 -8.86 22.49
CA VAL A 63 5.65 -9.23 21.53
C VAL A 63 5.64 -10.75 21.39
N SER A 64 4.47 -11.37 21.46
CA SER A 64 4.32 -12.79 21.18
C SER A 64 4.53 -13.08 19.70
N ALA A 65 5.05 -14.26 19.36
CA ALA A 65 5.30 -14.64 17.97
C ALA A 65 4.04 -14.59 17.09
N PRO A 66 2.86 -15.06 17.53
CA PRO A 66 1.62 -14.93 16.75
C PRO A 66 1.25 -13.46 16.44
N LEU A 67 1.40 -12.57 17.42
CA LEU A 67 1.11 -11.16 17.24
C LEU A 67 2.12 -10.48 16.28
N CYS A 68 3.39 -10.89 16.34
CA CYS A 68 4.42 -10.47 15.42
C CYS A 68 4.10 -10.89 13.98
N PHE A 69 3.70 -12.14 13.74
CA PHE A 69 3.28 -12.61 12.41
C PHE A 69 1.99 -11.93 11.92
N LEU A 70 1.03 -11.66 12.81
CA LEU A 70 -0.17 -10.89 12.46
C LEU A 70 0.20 -9.47 12.00
N GLN A 71 1.16 -8.84 12.65
CA GLN A 71 1.66 -7.52 12.25
C GLN A 71 2.36 -7.56 10.89
N VAL A 72 3.21 -8.58 10.65
CA VAL A 72 3.81 -8.80 9.32
C VAL A 72 2.72 -8.95 8.26
N PHE A 73 1.69 -9.78 8.52
CA PHE A 73 0.56 -9.97 7.62
C PHE A 73 -0.12 -8.64 7.28
N SER A 74 -0.50 -7.87 8.30
CA SER A 74 -1.23 -6.62 8.11
C SER A 74 -0.43 -5.56 7.36
N VAL A 75 0.84 -5.36 7.72
CA VAL A 75 1.69 -4.33 7.11
C VAL A 75 2.03 -4.66 5.66
N TYR A 76 2.40 -5.91 5.37
CA TYR A 76 2.82 -6.30 4.03
C TYR A 76 1.64 -6.39 3.06
N SER A 77 0.46 -6.87 3.53
CA SER A 77 -0.74 -6.86 2.69
C SER A 77 -1.24 -5.44 2.42
N TYR A 78 -1.24 -4.56 3.42
CA TYR A 78 -1.56 -3.14 3.25
C TYR A 78 -0.72 -2.50 2.14
N VAL A 79 0.60 -2.64 2.21
CA VAL A 79 1.52 -2.05 1.22
C VAL A 79 1.28 -2.63 -0.17
N CYS A 80 1.08 -3.94 -0.29
CA CYS A 80 0.88 -4.58 -1.59
C CYS A 80 -0.46 -4.20 -2.21
N VAL A 81 -1.56 -4.22 -1.44
CA VAL A 81 -2.89 -3.79 -1.91
C VAL A 81 -2.85 -2.33 -2.39
N GLU A 82 -2.13 -1.46 -1.68
CA GLU A 82 -1.94 -0.06 -2.06
C GLU A 82 -1.31 0.07 -3.44
N PHE A 83 -0.13 -0.57 -3.67
CA PHE A 83 0.55 -0.52 -4.96
C PHE A 83 -0.27 -1.10 -6.09
N LEU A 84 -0.94 -2.23 -5.88
CA LEU A 84 -1.78 -2.86 -6.89
C LEU A 84 -3.00 -1.99 -7.22
N THR A 85 -3.66 -1.42 -6.21
CA THR A 85 -4.81 -0.53 -6.43
C THR A 85 -4.40 0.74 -7.17
N LEU A 86 -3.28 1.37 -6.79
CA LEU A 86 -2.73 2.52 -7.51
C LEU A 86 -2.35 2.18 -8.96
N ALA A 87 -1.83 0.98 -9.22
CA ALA A 87 -1.53 0.51 -10.58
C ALA A 87 -2.81 0.36 -11.42
N VAL A 88 -3.86 -0.23 -10.85
CA VAL A 88 -5.16 -0.35 -11.52
C VAL A 88 -5.78 1.03 -11.79
N MET A 89 -5.70 1.96 -10.83
CA MET A 89 -6.17 3.33 -11.00
C MET A 89 -5.39 4.08 -12.10
N SER A 90 -4.08 3.90 -12.17
CA SER A 90 -3.27 4.52 -13.21
C SER A 90 -3.61 3.97 -14.60
N TYR A 91 -3.91 2.67 -14.70
CA TYR A 91 -4.40 2.03 -15.92
C TYR A 91 -5.79 2.54 -16.32
N ASP A 92 -6.70 2.70 -15.37
CA ASP A 92 -8.03 3.31 -15.60
C ASP A 92 -7.90 4.71 -16.17
N ARG A 93 -7.07 5.56 -15.57
CA ARG A 93 -6.81 6.92 -16.09
C ARG A 93 -6.17 6.91 -17.47
N TYR A 94 -5.25 5.99 -17.74
CA TYR A 94 -4.67 5.83 -19.06
C TYR A 94 -5.73 5.50 -20.12
N LEU A 95 -6.64 4.57 -19.85
CA LEU A 95 -7.73 4.25 -20.75
C LEU A 95 -8.68 5.43 -20.97
N ALA A 96 -9.06 6.13 -19.91
CA ALA A 96 -9.98 7.27 -19.97
C ALA A 96 -9.43 8.46 -20.77
N ILE A 97 -8.10 8.68 -20.73
CA ILE A 97 -7.45 9.83 -21.38
C ILE A 97 -6.95 9.48 -22.77
N CYS A 98 -6.30 8.33 -22.93
CA CYS A 98 -5.67 7.94 -24.19
C CYS A 98 -6.60 7.17 -25.15
N HIS A 99 -7.64 6.52 -24.63
CA HIS A 99 -8.59 5.71 -25.42
C HIS A 99 -10.06 5.98 -25.02
N PRO A 100 -10.54 7.24 -25.03
CA PRO A 100 -11.86 7.61 -24.50
C PRO A 100 -13.02 6.90 -25.19
N LEU A 101 -12.94 6.67 -26.50
CA LEU A 101 -14.00 6.00 -27.28
C LEU A 101 -14.14 4.50 -26.96
N GLN A 102 -13.09 3.89 -26.44
CA GLN A 102 -13.05 2.46 -26.12
C GLN A 102 -13.12 2.21 -24.60
N TYR A 103 -13.16 3.26 -23.79
CA TYR A 103 -13.12 3.17 -22.33
C TYR A 103 -14.16 2.20 -21.78
N ASN A 104 -15.45 2.39 -22.14
CA ASN A 104 -16.54 1.55 -21.66
C ASN A 104 -16.46 0.08 -22.09
N THR A 105 -15.72 -0.20 -23.18
CA THR A 105 -15.49 -1.57 -23.65
C THR A 105 -14.38 -2.23 -22.82
N TYR A 106 -13.33 -1.49 -22.49
CA TYR A 106 -12.17 -2.02 -21.76
C TYR A 106 -12.32 -2.00 -20.25
N MET A 107 -13.09 -1.04 -19.68
CA MET A 107 -13.28 -0.90 -18.23
C MET A 107 -14.76 -1.02 -17.88
N THR A 108 -15.24 -2.26 -17.84
CA THR A 108 -16.60 -2.58 -17.38
C THR A 108 -16.62 -2.71 -15.85
N SER A 109 -17.80 -2.54 -15.22
CA SER A 109 -17.98 -2.69 -13.77
C SER A 109 -17.53 -4.08 -13.27
N ASN A 110 -17.81 -5.14 -14.04
CA ASN A 110 -17.38 -6.51 -13.70
C ASN A 110 -15.86 -6.64 -13.71
N LYS A 111 -15.19 -6.04 -14.71
CA LYS A 111 -13.73 -6.03 -14.79
C LYS A 111 -13.11 -5.21 -13.65
N ALA A 112 -13.70 -4.06 -13.32
CA ALA A 112 -13.24 -3.26 -12.19
C ALA A 112 -13.35 -4.03 -10.86
N SER A 113 -14.48 -4.69 -10.62
CA SER A 113 -14.68 -5.53 -9.43
C SER A 113 -13.70 -6.71 -9.39
N PHE A 114 -13.44 -7.35 -10.54
CA PHE A 114 -12.44 -8.42 -10.64
C PHE A 114 -11.02 -7.92 -10.31
N LEU A 115 -10.63 -6.74 -10.83
CA LEU A 115 -9.33 -6.15 -10.55
C LEU A 115 -9.17 -5.81 -9.06
N VAL A 116 -10.22 -5.27 -8.41
CA VAL A 116 -10.23 -5.05 -6.96
C VAL A 116 -10.06 -6.37 -6.22
N ALA A 117 -10.84 -7.41 -6.57
CA ALA A 117 -10.74 -8.71 -5.93
C ALA A 117 -9.32 -9.31 -6.04
N VAL A 118 -8.70 -9.24 -7.21
CA VAL A 118 -7.31 -9.71 -7.42
C VAL A 118 -6.32 -8.88 -6.60
N SER A 119 -6.50 -7.55 -6.53
CA SER A 119 -5.63 -6.68 -5.73
C SER A 119 -5.63 -7.00 -4.24
N TRP A 120 -6.69 -7.62 -3.72
CA TRP A 120 -6.78 -8.06 -2.32
C TRP A 120 -6.37 -9.53 -2.14
N LEU A 121 -6.88 -10.43 -2.97
CA LEU A 121 -6.67 -11.88 -2.81
C LEU A 121 -5.21 -12.27 -3.04
N PHE A 122 -4.56 -11.71 -4.05
CA PHE A 122 -3.18 -12.04 -4.37
C PHE A 122 -2.22 -11.74 -3.20
N PRO A 123 -2.20 -10.52 -2.60
CA PRO A 123 -1.35 -10.24 -1.46
C PRO A 123 -1.61 -11.16 -0.26
N PHE A 124 -2.87 -11.39 0.07
CA PHE A 124 -3.22 -12.22 1.22
C PHE A 124 -2.68 -13.64 1.08
N LEU A 125 -2.88 -14.27 -0.08
CA LEU A 125 -2.38 -15.61 -0.34
C LEU A 125 -0.84 -15.65 -0.35
N ALA A 126 -0.20 -14.70 -1.00
CA ALA A 126 1.25 -14.65 -1.10
C ALA A 126 1.92 -14.42 0.27
N ILE A 127 1.30 -13.61 1.13
CA ILE A 127 1.85 -13.35 2.48
C ILE A 127 1.63 -14.53 3.41
N VAL A 128 0.52 -15.26 3.27
CA VAL A 128 0.33 -16.51 4.02
C VAL A 128 1.48 -17.49 3.73
N VAL A 129 1.88 -17.63 2.46
CA VAL A 129 3.04 -18.46 2.09
C VAL A 129 4.33 -17.90 2.70
N LEU A 130 4.56 -16.58 2.62
CA LEU A 130 5.74 -15.92 3.21
C LEU A 130 5.84 -16.18 4.73
N ILE A 131 4.74 -16.04 5.44
CA ILE A 131 4.66 -16.28 6.89
C ILE A 131 4.87 -17.76 7.20
N SER A 132 4.26 -18.67 6.45
CA SER A 132 4.44 -20.10 6.63
C SER A 132 5.91 -20.52 6.50
N LEU A 133 6.61 -19.99 5.49
CA LEU A 133 8.05 -20.20 5.32
C LEU A 133 8.85 -19.63 6.49
N SER A 134 8.49 -18.47 7.02
CA SER A 134 9.20 -17.83 8.12
C SER A 134 8.90 -18.49 9.47
N ALA A 135 7.68 -18.98 9.67
CA ALA A 135 7.29 -19.70 10.88
C ALA A 135 7.92 -21.09 11.00
N SER A 136 8.34 -21.69 9.88
CA SER A 136 9.06 -22.97 9.87
C SER A 136 10.55 -22.86 10.21
N LEU A 137 11.09 -21.64 10.33
CA LEU A 137 12.50 -21.41 10.67
C LEU A 137 12.76 -21.65 12.16
N GLN A 138 13.91 -22.24 12.45
CA GLN A 138 14.43 -22.37 13.80
C GLN A 138 15.06 -21.04 14.24
N LEU A 139 14.43 -20.36 15.20
CA LEU A 139 14.90 -19.07 15.72
C LEU A 139 15.86 -19.29 16.88
N CYS A 140 17.04 -18.66 16.82
CA CYS A 140 18.06 -18.68 17.88
C CYS A 140 18.22 -17.32 18.57
N GLY A 141 17.62 -16.25 18.02
CA GLY A 141 17.56 -14.92 18.63
C GLY A 141 16.12 -14.56 19.01
N ASN A 142 15.99 -13.61 19.93
CA ASN A 142 14.69 -13.11 20.41
C ASN A 142 14.59 -11.57 20.44
N ILE A 143 15.59 -10.84 19.93
CA ILE A 143 15.65 -9.38 19.97
C ILE A 143 15.48 -8.81 18.57
N ILE A 144 14.45 -7.99 18.38
CA ILE A 144 14.20 -7.22 17.16
C ILE A 144 14.39 -5.73 17.49
N ASN A 145 15.44 -5.11 16.96
CA ASN A 145 15.76 -3.70 17.17
C ASN A 145 14.92 -2.77 16.24
N LYS A 146 13.59 -2.97 16.20
CA LYS A 146 12.66 -2.19 15.37
C LYS A 146 11.35 -1.96 16.08
N VAL A 147 10.67 -0.90 15.68
CA VAL A 147 9.37 -0.47 16.27
C VAL A 147 8.23 -1.42 15.92
N TYR A 148 8.39 -2.25 14.87
CA TYR A 148 7.42 -3.23 14.44
C TYR A 148 8.10 -4.51 13.93
N CYS A 149 7.36 -5.61 13.92
CA CYS A 149 7.83 -6.88 13.36
C CYS A 149 7.88 -6.81 11.84
N GLY A 150 9.08 -6.96 11.27
CA GLY A 150 9.26 -7.15 9.84
C GLY A 150 9.70 -8.57 9.52
N ASN A 151 9.25 -9.15 8.43
CA ASN A 151 9.61 -10.52 8.05
C ASN A 151 11.14 -10.71 7.95
N TYR A 152 11.84 -9.77 7.36
CA TYR A 152 13.31 -9.83 7.26
C TYR A 152 13.99 -9.81 8.63
N SER A 153 13.44 -9.08 9.61
CA SER A 153 13.96 -9.05 10.98
C SER A 153 13.80 -10.42 11.67
N ILE A 154 12.68 -11.11 11.42
CA ILE A 154 12.45 -12.47 11.93
C ILE A 154 13.43 -13.46 11.27
N VAL A 155 13.58 -13.40 9.95
CA VAL A 155 14.50 -14.27 9.20
C VAL A 155 15.95 -14.10 9.65
N LYS A 156 16.38 -12.90 10.05
CA LYS A 156 17.71 -12.64 10.62
C LYS A 156 17.96 -13.35 11.97
N LEU A 157 16.92 -13.69 12.72
CA LEU A 157 17.02 -14.40 13.99
C LEU A 157 17.15 -15.93 13.82
N ALA A 158 17.01 -16.43 12.59
CA ALA A 158 17.06 -17.85 12.31
C ALA A 158 18.51 -18.38 12.30
N CYS A 159 18.69 -19.58 12.83
CA CYS A 159 19.92 -20.38 12.72
C CYS A 159 19.84 -21.48 11.65
N SER A 160 18.70 -21.64 11.01
CA SER A 160 18.52 -22.55 9.87
C SER A 160 18.76 -21.85 8.52
N ASP A 161 18.79 -22.61 7.43
CA ASP A 161 18.98 -22.06 6.09
C ASP A 161 17.81 -21.16 5.69
N THR A 162 18.10 -19.91 5.36
CA THR A 162 17.12 -18.87 5.03
C THR A 162 17.03 -18.57 3.53
N ARG A 163 17.69 -19.34 2.67
CA ARG A 163 17.76 -19.08 1.22
C ARG A 163 16.37 -19.03 0.57
N VAL A 164 15.52 -20.00 0.88
CA VAL A 164 14.15 -20.07 0.33
C VAL A 164 13.34 -18.84 0.72
N ASN A 165 13.40 -18.42 2.00
CA ASN A 165 12.73 -17.23 2.50
C ASN A 165 13.21 -15.95 1.79
N ASN A 166 14.52 -15.83 1.59
CA ASN A 166 15.12 -14.67 0.93
C ASN A 166 14.73 -14.62 -0.56
N ILE A 167 14.76 -15.74 -1.27
CA ILE A 167 14.37 -15.83 -2.68
C ILE A 167 12.87 -15.51 -2.83
N TYR A 168 12.01 -16.12 -2.00
CA TYR A 168 10.57 -15.86 -2.03
C TYR A 168 10.25 -14.41 -1.67
N GLY A 169 10.89 -13.85 -0.63
CA GLY A 169 10.72 -12.45 -0.24
C GLY A 169 11.14 -11.48 -1.33
N LEU A 170 12.23 -11.75 -2.03
CA LEU A 170 12.67 -10.95 -3.19
C LEU A 170 11.67 -11.04 -4.35
N PHE A 171 11.25 -12.26 -4.71
CA PHE A 171 10.25 -12.51 -5.75
C PHE A 171 8.93 -11.80 -5.44
N TYR A 172 8.44 -11.91 -4.19
CA TYR A 172 7.26 -11.19 -3.72
C TYR A 172 7.41 -9.68 -3.87
N THR A 173 8.55 -9.11 -3.47
CA THR A 173 8.82 -7.66 -3.59
C THR A 173 8.81 -7.20 -5.05
N VAL A 174 9.40 -7.98 -5.96
CA VAL A 174 9.40 -7.64 -7.40
C VAL A 174 7.98 -7.61 -7.95
N ILE A 175 7.17 -8.62 -7.69
CA ILE A 175 5.80 -8.71 -8.22
C ILE A 175 4.87 -7.68 -7.58
N SER A 176 4.98 -7.47 -6.25
CA SER A 176 4.03 -6.64 -5.52
C SER A 176 4.34 -5.15 -5.56
N ILE A 177 5.59 -4.77 -5.80
CA ILE A 177 6.04 -3.37 -5.72
C ILE A 177 6.66 -2.92 -7.04
N ILE A 178 7.69 -3.63 -7.53
CA ILE A 178 8.46 -3.16 -8.69
C ILE A 178 7.60 -3.19 -9.96
N ILE A 179 6.91 -4.29 -10.25
CA ILE A 179 6.06 -4.40 -11.44
C ILE A 179 4.91 -3.38 -11.43
N PRO A 180 4.10 -3.23 -10.36
CA PRO A 180 3.10 -2.18 -10.28
C PRO A 180 3.68 -0.78 -10.46
N LEU A 181 4.81 -0.47 -9.83
CA LEU A 181 5.48 0.83 -9.96
C LEU A 181 5.89 1.13 -11.41
N LEU A 182 6.49 0.15 -12.10
CA LEU A 182 6.86 0.30 -13.51
C LEU A 182 5.62 0.49 -14.40
N LEU A 183 4.53 -0.22 -14.13
CA LEU A 183 3.26 -0.05 -14.85
C LEU A 183 2.70 1.36 -14.65
N ILE A 184 2.72 1.87 -13.44
CA ILE A 184 2.28 3.23 -13.12
C ILE A 184 3.15 4.25 -13.87
N LEU A 185 4.46 4.15 -13.79
CA LEU A 185 5.37 5.05 -14.50
C LEU A 185 5.13 5.01 -16.01
N TYR A 186 4.96 3.83 -16.59
CA TYR A 186 4.64 3.66 -18.01
C TYR A 186 3.33 4.36 -18.39
N THR A 187 2.25 4.12 -17.65
CA THR A 187 0.94 4.71 -17.94
C THR A 187 0.96 6.23 -17.85
N TYR A 188 1.61 6.80 -16.82
CA TYR A 188 1.76 8.25 -16.69
C TYR A 188 2.65 8.87 -17.78
N MET A 189 3.72 8.21 -18.17
CA MET A 189 4.52 8.64 -19.32
C MET A 189 3.68 8.72 -20.61
N ARG A 190 2.78 7.74 -20.83
CA ARG A 190 1.87 7.73 -21.98
C ARG A 190 0.84 8.86 -21.89
N ILE A 191 0.22 9.05 -20.72
CA ILE A 191 -0.73 10.14 -20.45
C ILE A 191 -0.06 11.49 -20.73
N LEU A 192 1.12 11.74 -20.18
CA LEU A 192 1.84 13.00 -20.38
C LEU A 192 2.15 13.27 -21.86
N ARG A 193 2.58 12.26 -22.63
CA ARG A 193 2.81 12.42 -24.08
C ARG A 193 1.56 12.89 -24.81
N VAL A 194 0.40 12.27 -24.53
CA VAL A 194 -0.89 12.66 -25.14
C VAL A 194 -1.28 14.08 -24.71
N CYS A 195 -1.10 14.42 -23.44
CA CYS A 195 -1.43 15.74 -22.92
C CYS A 195 -0.56 16.86 -23.49
N PHE A 196 0.73 16.62 -23.70
CA PHE A 196 1.64 17.59 -24.30
C PHE A 196 1.37 17.82 -25.80
N SER A 197 0.81 16.82 -26.50
CA SER A 197 0.42 16.92 -27.91
C SER A 197 -0.97 17.54 -28.11
N GLY A 198 -1.76 17.68 -27.04
CA GLY A 198 -3.14 18.18 -27.08
C GLY A 198 -3.25 19.69 -26.88
N SER A 199 -4.49 20.21 -26.93
CA SER A 199 -4.80 21.62 -26.65
C SER A 199 -4.42 22.00 -25.21
N LYS A 200 -4.18 23.31 -24.96
CA LYS A 200 -3.86 23.85 -23.63
C LYS A 200 -4.93 23.46 -22.58
N GLN A 201 -6.19 23.41 -22.99
CA GLN A 201 -7.33 23.06 -22.12
C GLN A 201 -7.33 21.56 -21.76
N THR A 202 -7.05 20.67 -22.72
CA THR A 202 -6.90 19.22 -22.50
C THR A 202 -5.74 18.93 -21.55
N ARG A 203 -4.61 19.61 -21.74
CA ARG A 203 -3.43 19.50 -20.88
C ARG A 203 -3.73 19.91 -19.44
N GLN A 204 -4.41 21.05 -19.24
CA GLN A 204 -4.73 21.55 -17.91
C GLN A 204 -5.66 20.60 -17.15
N LYS A 205 -6.69 20.07 -17.81
CA LYS A 205 -7.63 19.09 -17.23
C LYS A 205 -6.93 17.78 -16.86
N ALA A 206 -6.06 17.26 -17.71
CA ALA A 206 -5.32 16.04 -17.45
C ALA A 206 -4.31 16.22 -16.30
N VAL A 207 -3.57 17.33 -16.26
CA VAL A 207 -2.64 17.62 -15.15
C VAL A 207 -3.39 17.72 -13.82
N SER A 208 -4.51 18.46 -13.76
CA SER A 208 -5.27 18.59 -12.51
C SER A 208 -5.81 17.25 -12.00
N THR A 209 -6.17 16.33 -12.89
CA THR A 209 -6.67 15.00 -12.52
C THR A 209 -5.54 14.04 -12.12
N CYS A 210 -4.38 14.13 -12.78
CA CYS A 210 -3.26 13.20 -12.55
C CYS A 210 -2.36 13.62 -11.36
N THR A 211 -2.29 14.92 -11.05
CA THR A 211 -1.38 15.43 -10.00
C THR A 211 -1.64 14.83 -8.61
N PRO A 212 -2.89 14.72 -8.09
CA PRO A 212 -3.14 14.10 -6.81
C PRO A 212 -2.68 12.63 -6.76
N HIS A 213 -2.93 11.86 -7.82
CA HIS A 213 -2.48 10.47 -7.91
C HIS A 213 -0.96 10.34 -7.94
N LEU A 214 -0.28 11.19 -8.71
CA LEU A 214 1.18 11.22 -8.74
C LEU A 214 1.75 11.61 -7.38
N ALA A 215 1.17 12.58 -6.68
CA ALA A 215 1.62 12.99 -5.36
C ALA A 215 1.46 11.85 -4.34
N SER A 216 0.30 11.18 -4.33
CA SER A 216 0.03 10.01 -3.50
C SER A 216 1.04 8.89 -3.77
N LEU A 217 1.22 8.55 -5.04
CA LEU A 217 2.16 7.52 -5.47
C LEU A 217 3.61 7.82 -5.07
N LEU A 218 4.07 9.06 -5.30
CA LEU A 218 5.43 9.47 -4.95
C LEU A 218 5.65 9.38 -3.44
N ASN A 219 4.69 9.87 -2.64
CA ASN A 219 4.75 9.78 -1.18
C ASN A 219 4.85 8.32 -0.73
N PHE A 220 3.97 7.45 -1.23
CA PHE A 220 3.94 6.04 -0.87
C PHE A 220 5.19 5.29 -1.34
N SER A 221 5.63 5.52 -2.58
CA SER A 221 6.83 4.88 -3.13
C SER A 221 8.10 5.29 -2.37
N PHE A 222 8.21 6.57 -2.00
CA PHE A 222 9.34 7.08 -1.24
C PHE A 222 9.38 6.45 0.17
N GLY A 223 8.24 6.41 0.85
CA GLY A 223 8.12 5.78 2.16
C GLY A 223 8.41 4.27 2.12
N GLY A 224 7.83 3.54 1.16
CA GLY A 224 8.06 2.11 0.98
C GLY A 224 9.51 1.78 0.62
N PHE A 225 10.13 2.54 -0.27
CA PHE A 225 11.54 2.39 -0.64
C PHE A 225 12.46 2.64 0.56
N PHE A 226 12.22 3.71 1.30
CA PHE A 226 12.99 4.04 2.50
C PHE A 226 12.87 2.95 3.57
N GLN A 227 11.67 2.41 3.74
CA GLN A 227 11.40 1.28 4.63
C GLN A 227 12.20 0.02 4.26
N ILE A 228 12.26 -0.32 2.96
CA ILE A 228 13.03 -1.46 2.46
C ILE A 228 14.54 -1.24 2.71
N LEU A 229 15.06 -0.04 2.41
CA LEU A 229 16.45 0.31 2.68
C LEU A 229 16.79 0.19 4.17
N GLN A 230 15.96 0.75 5.04
CA GLN A 230 16.18 0.64 6.49
C GLN A 230 16.15 -0.80 6.98
N SER A 231 15.30 -1.65 6.41
CA SER A 231 15.25 -3.06 6.80
C SER A 231 16.49 -3.83 6.38
N ARG A 232 17.14 -3.44 5.28
CA ARG A 232 18.33 -4.10 4.74
C ARG A 232 19.64 -3.60 5.35
N PHE A 233 19.72 -2.30 5.69
CA PHE A 233 20.97 -1.64 6.11
C PHE A 233 21.04 -1.34 7.62
N ASP A 234 20.11 -1.86 8.43
CA ASP A 234 20.10 -1.70 9.90
C ASP A 234 20.24 -0.24 10.38
N MET A 235 19.65 0.71 9.65
CA MET A 235 19.68 2.11 10.05
C MET A 235 18.85 2.35 11.33
N SER A 236 19.16 3.42 12.06
CA SER A 236 18.55 3.73 13.38
C SER A 236 17.01 3.76 13.38
N SER A 237 16.40 3.44 14.52
CA SER A 237 14.94 3.30 14.67
C SER A 237 14.13 4.61 14.55
N VAL A 238 14.74 5.76 14.78
CA VAL A 238 14.06 7.08 14.73
C VAL A 238 13.50 7.40 13.34
N PRO A 239 14.24 7.20 12.23
CA PRO A 239 13.66 7.33 10.89
C PRO A 239 12.52 6.36 10.60
N ASN A 240 12.52 5.15 11.18
CA ASN A 240 11.45 4.16 11.00
C ASN A 240 10.08 4.70 11.46
N MET A 241 10.03 5.35 12.61
CA MET A 241 8.79 5.91 13.15
C MET A 241 8.23 7.04 12.27
N LEU A 242 9.10 7.94 11.79
CA LEU A 242 8.71 9.01 10.86
C LEU A 242 8.21 8.46 9.52
N THR A 243 8.85 7.43 8.98
CA THR A 243 8.45 6.80 7.71
C THR A 243 7.09 6.11 7.83
N VAL A 244 6.89 5.35 8.90
CA VAL A 244 5.60 4.69 9.17
C VAL A 244 4.50 5.74 9.36
N CYS A 245 4.75 6.80 10.13
CA CYS A 245 3.81 7.90 10.28
C CYS A 245 3.52 8.62 8.95
N SER A 246 4.52 8.83 8.10
CA SER A 246 4.30 9.46 6.79
C SER A 246 3.44 8.60 5.86
N LEU A 247 3.66 7.29 5.83
CA LEU A 247 2.88 6.36 5.03
C LEU A 247 1.43 6.28 5.49
N THR A 248 1.20 6.20 6.80
CA THR A 248 -0.14 6.01 7.36
C THR A 248 -0.93 7.32 7.56
N VAL A 249 -0.27 8.47 7.62
CA VAL A 249 -0.89 9.77 7.87
C VAL A 249 -1.05 10.59 6.61
N LEU A 250 0.01 10.70 5.81
CA LEU A 250 -0.02 11.55 4.62
C LEU A 250 -0.77 10.88 3.47
N GLN A 251 -0.73 9.55 3.38
CA GLN A 251 -1.39 8.81 2.32
C GLN A 251 -2.92 9.05 2.28
N PRO A 252 -3.68 8.91 3.38
CA PRO A 252 -5.11 9.23 3.37
C PRO A 252 -5.41 10.67 2.97
N MET A 253 -4.57 11.62 3.38
CA MET A 253 -4.73 13.04 3.02
C MET A 253 -4.52 13.31 1.53
N PHE A 254 -3.64 12.57 0.86
CA PHE A 254 -3.44 12.69 -0.59
C PHE A 254 -4.52 11.99 -1.38
N ASN A 255 -5.05 10.88 -0.91
CA ASN A 255 -6.11 10.11 -1.55
C ASN A 255 -7.48 10.80 -1.47
N SER A 256 -7.69 11.67 -0.47
CA SER A 256 -8.97 12.38 -0.25
C SER A 256 -9.16 13.66 -1.10
N ARG A 257 -8.16 14.08 -1.88
CA ARG A 257 -8.20 15.23 -2.81
C ARG A 257 -8.42 14.79 -4.25
#